data_db32bee8361f2fc22d2b9e982eb77bfd
#
_entry.id   db32bee8361f2fc22d2b9e982eb77bfd
#
_cell.length_a   1.000
_cell.length_b   1.000
_cell.length_c   1.000
_cell.angle_alpha   90.00
_cell.angle_beta   90.00
_cell.angle_gamma   90.00
#
_symmetry.space_group_name_H-M   'P 1'
#
loop_
_entity.id
_entity.type
_entity.pdbx_description
1 polymer ?
#
loop_
_entity_poly.entity_id
_entity_poly.type
_entity_poly.pdbx_seq_one_letter_code
_entity_poly.pdbx_strand_id
1 'polypeptide(L)'
;LVALDAFDQTVSDADGGVLSGVIINGSITIGDVVFLSSDIPDTGDVLEQVSVDISIQNSSLVGGVQFDMYDTPNYLDVTGFTTTDRTDGFQIDFNELANGATRVIIYSPENQNITSGSGPVATMEMIIHDNAYNSNVGINFENVAITDDIGGSYYVAGIDSGTVTVTPG
;
A
#
# COMPACT_ATOMS: atom_id res chain seq x y z
N LEU A 1 -7.65 -14.17 11.60
CA LEU A 1 -7.36 -15.16 12.64
C LEU A 1 -6.51 -16.27 12.03
N VAL A 2 -5.26 -16.40 12.46
CA VAL A 2 -4.39 -17.49 12.03
C VAL A 2 -4.37 -18.53 13.17
N ALA A 3 -4.81 -19.74 12.88
CA ALA A 3 -4.65 -20.86 13.80
C ALA A 3 -3.22 -21.40 13.64
N LEU A 4 -2.46 -21.45 14.72
CA LEU A 4 -1.13 -22.06 14.76
C LEU A 4 -1.22 -23.38 15.51
N ASP A 5 -0.90 -24.46 14.83
CA ASP A 5 -0.63 -25.75 15.46
C ASP A 5 0.85 -25.83 15.80
N ALA A 6 1.16 -25.99 17.07
CA ALA A 6 2.52 -26.14 17.53
C ALA A 6 2.91 -27.63 17.51
N PHE A 7 3.82 -28.00 16.62
CA PHE A 7 4.45 -29.32 16.58
C PHE A 7 5.90 -29.21 17.08
N ASP A 8 6.31 -30.10 17.98
CA ASP A 8 7.70 -30.21 18.47
C ASP A 8 8.34 -28.89 18.96
N GLN A 9 7.64 -28.17 19.81
CA GLN A 9 8.18 -26.95 20.40
C GLN A 9 8.87 -27.24 21.74
N THR A 10 10.12 -26.81 21.84
CA THR A 10 10.86 -26.82 23.10
C THR A 10 10.94 -25.39 23.61
N VAL A 11 10.40 -25.13 24.79
CA VAL A 11 10.57 -23.86 25.50
C VAL A 11 11.68 -24.04 26.51
N SER A 12 12.72 -23.23 26.46
CA SER A 12 13.83 -23.23 27.39
C SER A 12 13.83 -21.97 28.26
N ASP A 13 14.35 -22.11 29.48
CA ASP A 13 14.66 -20.97 30.34
C ASP A 13 15.92 -20.21 29.86
N ALA A 14 16.28 -19.14 30.58
CA ALA A 14 17.43 -18.31 30.25
C ALA A 14 18.79 -19.05 30.33
N ASP A 15 18.84 -20.17 31.04
CA ASP A 15 20.03 -21.02 31.22
C ASP A 15 20.04 -22.24 30.28
N GLY A 16 19.04 -22.34 29.38
CA GLY A 16 18.93 -23.39 28.38
C GLY A 16 18.25 -24.67 28.91
N GLY A 17 17.67 -24.65 30.11
CA GLY A 17 16.90 -25.75 30.68
C GLY A 17 15.53 -25.89 29.96
N VAL A 18 15.12 -27.12 29.63
CA VAL A 18 13.81 -27.38 29.00
C VAL A 18 12.70 -27.18 30.03
N LEU A 19 11.77 -26.26 29.74
CA LEU A 19 10.57 -26.06 30.55
C LEU A 19 9.49 -27.05 30.13
N SER A 20 8.98 -27.80 31.08
CA SER A 20 7.82 -28.66 30.90
C SER A 20 6.56 -27.81 30.98
N GLY A 21 5.81 -27.75 29.89
CA GLY A 21 4.56 -27.01 29.82
C GLY A 21 3.53 -27.68 28.93
N VAL A 22 2.28 -27.36 29.16
CA VAL A 22 1.19 -27.71 28.25
C VAL A 22 1.08 -26.58 27.24
N ILE A 23 1.30 -26.90 25.95
CA ILE A 23 1.01 -25.96 24.87
C ILE A 23 -0.47 -26.03 24.60
N ILE A 24 -1.18 -24.96 24.93
CA ILE A 24 -2.59 -24.82 24.56
C ILE A 24 -2.60 -24.18 23.18
N ASN A 25 -3.18 -24.85 22.19
CA ASN A 25 -3.41 -24.26 20.88
C ASN A 25 -4.17 -22.95 21.04
N GLY A 26 -3.51 -21.85 20.74
CA GLY A 26 -4.04 -20.50 20.87
C GLY A 26 -4.13 -19.81 19.52
N SER A 27 -5.01 -18.83 19.40
CA SER A 27 -4.97 -17.89 18.27
C SER A 27 -3.98 -16.77 18.59
N ILE A 28 -3.02 -16.53 17.69
CA ILE A 28 -2.30 -15.27 17.70
C ILE A 28 -3.17 -14.29 16.91
N THR A 29 -3.65 -13.26 17.58
CA THR A 29 -4.15 -12.09 16.89
C THR A 29 -2.90 -11.32 16.45
N ILE A 30 -2.56 -11.43 15.17
CA ILE A 30 -1.59 -10.51 14.59
C ILE A 30 -2.26 -9.15 14.69
N GLY A 31 -1.61 -8.19 15.33
CA GLY A 31 -2.12 -6.83 15.49
C GLY A 31 -2.54 -6.25 14.13
N ASP A 32 -3.22 -5.14 14.14
CA ASP A 32 -3.84 -4.54 12.97
C ASP A 32 -2.89 -4.49 11.79
N VAL A 33 -3.22 -5.27 10.77
CA VAL A 33 -2.45 -5.42 9.55
C VAL A 33 -3.18 -4.64 8.47
N VAL A 34 -2.45 -3.84 7.72
CA VAL A 34 -2.98 -3.11 6.57
C VAL A 34 -2.35 -3.66 5.30
N PHE A 35 -3.17 -3.84 4.28
CA PHE A 35 -2.74 -4.18 2.92
C PHE A 35 -2.94 -2.96 2.04
N LEU A 36 -1.92 -2.62 1.26
CA LEU A 36 -1.99 -1.64 0.18
C LEU A 36 -2.06 -2.38 -1.15
N SER A 37 -2.98 -2.01 -2.00
CA SER A 37 -3.10 -2.54 -3.36
C SER A 37 -3.44 -1.44 -4.36
N SER A 38 -3.18 -1.71 -5.64
CA SER A 38 -3.49 -0.81 -6.74
C SER A 38 -4.15 -1.57 -7.87
N ASP A 39 -5.07 -0.92 -8.56
CA ASP A 39 -5.73 -1.47 -9.75
C ASP A 39 -5.04 -0.92 -11.02
N ILE A 40 -3.82 -1.41 -11.27
CA ILE A 40 -3.00 -1.00 -12.41
C ILE A 40 -3.51 -1.70 -13.67
N PRO A 41 -3.84 -0.97 -14.75
CA PRO A 41 -4.29 -1.58 -16.00
C PRO A 41 -3.15 -2.37 -16.67
N ASP A 42 -3.49 -3.52 -17.27
CA ASP A 42 -2.51 -4.37 -17.95
C ASP A 42 -1.93 -3.72 -19.22
N THR A 43 -2.69 -2.82 -19.85
CA THR A 43 -2.32 -2.14 -21.12
C THR A 43 -2.70 -0.67 -21.10
N GLY A 44 -1.97 0.13 -21.88
CA GLY A 44 -2.28 1.53 -22.15
C GLY A 44 -1.63 2.00 -23.45
N ASP A 45 -2.16 3.05 -24.05
CA ASP A 45 -1.63 3.65 -25.25
C ASP A 45 -0.73 4.85 -24.94
N VAL A 46 0.21 5.17 -25.83
CA VAL A 46 1.03 6.39 -25.67
C VAL A 46 0.14 7.64 -25.61
N LEU A 47 0.49 8.57 -24.73
CA LEU A 47 -0.27 9.79 -24.42
C LEU A 47 -1.65 9.55 -23.79
N GLU A 48 -1.98 8.30 -23.48
CA GLU A 48 -3.21 8.01 -22.73
C GLU A 48 -3.11 8.49 -21.29
N GLN A 49 -4.21 9.01 -20.79
CA GLN A 49 -4.41 9.26 -19.37
C GLN A 49 -4.96 8.00 -18.72
N VAL A 50 -4.26 7.52 -17.73
CA VAL A 50 -4.58 6.28 -16.99
C VAL A 50 -4.95 6.63 -15.56
N SER A 51 -6.06 6.10 -15.08
CA SER A 51 -6.51 6.22 -13.69
C SER A 51 -6.24 4.92 -12.95
N VAL A 52 -5.62 5.01 -11.78
CA VAL A 52 -5.28 3.87 -10.92
C VAL A 52 -5.85 4.07 -9.52
N ASP A 53 -6.71 3.17 -9.09
CA ASP A 53 -7.22 3.18 -7.72
C ASP A 53 -6.18 2.61 -6.75
N ILE A 54 -5.86 3.40 -5.74
CA ILE A 54 -5.03 3.00 -4.60
C ILE A 54 -5.95 2.61 -3.47
N SER A 55 -5.93 1.33 -3.12
CA SER A 55 -6.83 0.74 -2.13
C SER A 55 -6.09 0.31 -0.88
N ILE A 56 -6.76 0.39 0.26
CA ILE A 56 -6.30 -0.26 1.49
C ILE A 56 -7.36 -1.20 2.03
N GLN A 57 -6.89 -2.26 2.69
CA GLN A 57 -7.71 -3.12 3.53
C GLN A 57 -7.21 -2.99 4.96
N ASN A 58 -8.05 -2.48 5.85
CA ASN A 58 -7.72 -2.23 7.26
C ASN A 58 -8.84 -2.72 8.18
N SER A 59 -8.46 -3.26 9.33
CA SER A 59 -9.39 -3.72 10.37
C SER A 59 -9.70 -2.64 11.42
N SER A 60 -8.82 -1.65 11.55
CA SER A 60 -8.92 -0.55 12.51
C SER A 60 -8.82 0.81 11.82
N LEU A 61 -9.00 1.89 12.56
CA LEU A 61 -8.95 3.26 12.04
C LEU A 61 -7.57 3.59 11.50
N VAL A 62 -7.50 4.24 10.33
CA VAL A 62 -6.26 4.71 9.71
C VAL A 62 -6.26 6.22 9.70
N GLY A 63 -5.24 6.84 10.30
CA GLY A 63 -5.08 8.31 10.40
C GLY A 63 -4.40 8.92 9.17
N GLY A 64 -3.55 8.17 8.48
CA GLY A 64 -2.86 8.64 7.28
C GLY A 64 -2.14 7.53 6.53
N VAL A 65 -1.86 7.79 5.24
CA VAL A 65 -1.18 6.88 4.33
C VAL A 65 -0.08 7.65 3.60
N GLN A 66 1.13 7.09 3.56
CA GLN A 66 2.22 7.57 2.72
C GLN A 66 2.78 6.43 1.90
N PHE A 67 3.20 6.70 0.68
CA PHE A 67 3.98 5.80 -0.16
C PHE A 67 4.81 6.58 -1.19
N ASP A 68 5.83 5.90 -1.72
CA ASP A 68 6.61 6.35 -2.88
C ASP A 68 6.27 5.43 -4.05
N MET A 69 5.80 5.99 -5.16
CA MET A 69 5.53 5.27 -6.40
C MET A 69 6.71 5.44 -7.35
N TYR A 70 7.16 4.34 -7.92
CA TYR A 70 8.19 4.28 -8.96
C TYR A 70 7.64 3.62 -10.21
N ASP A 71 7.99 4.14 -11.35
CA ASP A 71 7.83 3.45 -12.61
C ASP A 71 9.19 3.14 -13.27
N THR A 72 9.29 1.98 -13.90
CA THR A 72 10.55 1.53 -14.52
C THR A 72 10.25 0.82 -15.85
N PRO A 73 10.74 1.35 -16.99
CA PRO A 73 11.43 2.66 -17.14
C PRO A 73 10.52 3.83 -16.76
N ASN A 74 11.11 5.00 -16.49
CA ASN A 74 10.39 6.22 -16.16
C ASN A 74 9.65 6.78 -17.40
N TYR A 75 8.42 6.32 -17.58
CA TYR A 75 7.55 6.62 -18.73
C TYR A 75 6.13 7.03 -18.31
N LEU A 76 5.90 7.24 -17.03
CA LEU A 76 4.60 7.63 -16.47
C LEU A 76 4.75 8.92 -15.68
N ASP A 77 4.08 9.98 -16.10
CA ASP A 77 3.98 11.22 -15.32
C ASP A 77 2.71 11.20 -14.47
N VAL A 78 2.87 11.27 -13.16
CA VAL A 78 1.73 11.47 -12.24
C VAL A 78 1.23 12.89 -12.37
N THR A 79 -0.03 13.05 -12.78
CA THR A 79 -0.64 14.35 -13.06
C THR A 79 -1.57 14.83 -11.95
N GLY A 80 -2.05 13.92 -11.11
CA GLY A 80 -2.97 14.29 -10.03
C GLY A 80 -3.43 13.12 -9.19
N PHE A 81 -4.13 13.48 -8.12
CA PHE A 81 -4.85 12.56 -7.25
C PHE A 81 -6.21 13.13 -6.90
N THR A 82 -7.18 12.23 -6.73
CA THR A 82 -8.49 12.54 -6.19
C THR A 82 -8.79 11.67 -4.97
N THR A 83 -9.51 12.22 -4.00
CA THR A 83 -10.04 11.49 -2.86
C THR A 83 -11.21 10.61 -3.30
N THR A 84 -11.56 9.64 -2.47
CA THR A 84 -12.69 8.72 -2.66
C THR A 84 -13.72 8.91 -1.55
N ASP A 85 -14.81 8.16 -1.59
CA ASP A 85 -15.81 8.17 -0.51
C ASP A 85 -15.21 7.79 0.86
N ARG A 86 -14.13 6.98 0.88
CA ARG A 86 -13.43 6.60 2.12
C ARG A 86 -12.52 7.69 2.68
N THR A 87 -12.14 8.65 1.85
CA THR A 87 -11.26 9.76 2.17
C THR A 87 -11.91 11.11 1.89
N ASP A 88 -13.25 11.17 1.95
CA ASP A 88 -13.96 12.43 1.86
C ASP A 88 -13.50 13.39 2.97
N GLY A 89 -13.14 14.62 2.60
CA GLY A 89 -12.54 15.61 3.51
C GLY A 89 -11.05 15.45 3.80
N PHE A 90 -10.39 14.44 3.24
CA PHE A 90 -8.93 14.31 3.28
C PHE A 90 -8.26 15.18 2.22
N GLN A 91 -6.96 15.41 2.40
CA GLN A 91 -6.07 16.03 1.43
C GLN A 91 -5.05 15.02 0.94
N ILE A 92 -4.64 15.16 -0.32
CA ILE A 92 -3.60 14.36 -0.93
C ILE A 92 -2.54 15.31 -1.46
N ASP A 93 -1.35 15.24 -0.87
CA ASP A 93 -0.18 15.96 -1.35
C ASP A 93 0.75 14.97 -2.05
N PHE A 94 1.30 15.38 -3.17
CA PHE A 94 2.29 14.58 -3.89
C PHE A 94 3.41 15.44 -4.45
N ASN A 95 4.59 14.85 -4.58
CA ASN A 95 5.78 15.50 -5.11
C ASN A 95 6.74 14.51 -5.71
N GLU A 96 7.30 14.86 -6.86
CA GLU A 96 8.38 14.09 -7.47
C GLU A 96 9.68 14.29 -6.68
N LEU A 97 10.35 13.20 -6.36
CA LEU A 97 11.61 13.18 -5.65
C LEU A 97 12.79 13.19 -6.64
N ALA A 98 13.97 13.57 -6.16
CA ALA A 98 15.19 13.62 -6.98
C ALA A 98 15.62 12.28 -7.60
N ASN A 99 15.09 11.16 -7.10
CA ASN A 99 15.33 9.81 -7.61
C ASN A 99 14.27 9.34 -8.62
N GLY A 100 13.35 10.22 -9.02
CA GLY A 100 12.27 9.92 -9.97
C GLY A 100 11.03 9.26 -9.37
N ALA A 101 11.01 9.02 -8.05
CA ALA A 101 9.80 8.54 -7.39
C ALA A 101 8.80 9.66 -7.16
N THR A 102 7.52 9.34 -7.19
CA THR A 102 6.47 10.25 -6.69
C THR A 102 6.08 9.87 -5.27
N ARG A 103 6.39 10.73 -4.31
CA ARG A 103 5.92 10.60 -2.92
C ARG A 103 4.52 11.12 -2.79
N VAL A 104 3.67 10.35 -2.14
CA VAL A 104 2.26 10.66 -1.91
C VAL A 104 1.97 10.59 -0.41
N ILE A 105 1.20 11.56 0.09
CA ILE A 105 0.74 11.61 1.47
C ILE A 105 -0.77 11.90 1.46
N ILE A 106 -1.54 11.01 2.07
CA ILE A 106 -3.00 11.13 2.26
C ILE A 106 -3.24 11.39 3.74
N TYR A 107 -3.84 12.50 4.08
CA TYR A 107 -4.06 12.90 5.47
C TYR A 107 -5.32 13.75 5.62
N SER A 108 -5.87 13.80 6.85
CA SER A 108 -6.98 14.68 7.17
C SER A 108 -6.49 15.93 7.93
N PRO A 109 -6.75 17.14 7.43
CA PRO A 109 -6.46 18.37 8.17
C PRO A 109 -7.37 18.54 9.42
N GLU A 110 -8.49 17.81 9.47
CA GLU A 110 -9.46 17.84 10.55
C GLU A 110 -9.37 16.65 11.50
N ASN A 111 -8.27 15.85 11.41
CA ASN A 111 -8.05 14.62 12.20
C ASN A 111 -9.17 13.57 12.03
N GLN A 112 -9.75 13.49 10.87
CA GLN A 112 -10.65 12.39 10.51
C GLN A 112 -9.84 11.11 10.29
N ASN A 113 -10.51 9.97 10.40
CA ASN A 113 -9.89 8.68 10.18
C ASN A 113 -10.58 7.93 9.05
N ILE A 114 -9.79 7.17 8.27
CA ILE A 114 -10.33 6.19 7.33
C ILE A 114 -10.86 5.03 8.17
N THR A 115 -12.15 4.75 8.05
CA THR A 115 -12.81 3.68 8.79
C THR A 115 -12.33 2.30 8.35
N SER A 116 -12.51 1.29 9.22
CA SER A 116 -12.21 -0.11 8.86
C SER A 116 -12.98 -0.54 7.61
N GLY A 117 -12.34 -1.31 6.77
CA GLY A 117 -12.92 -1.77 5.51
C GLY A 117 -11.90 -2.05 4.43
N SER A 118 -12.39 -2.22 3.21
CA SER A 118 -11.58 -2.43 2.01
C SER A 118 -12.07 -1.53 0.89
N GLY A 119 -11.16 -1.07 0.05
CA GLY A 119 -11.46 -0.29 -1.14
C GLY A 119 -10.58 0.95 -1.30
N PRO A 120 -10.81 1.72 -2.37
CA PRO A 120 -9.95 2.84 -2.75
C PRO A 120 -9.97 3.97 -1.72
N VAL A 121 -8.78 4.51 -1.47
CA VAL A 121 -8.54 5.70 -0.63
C VAL A 121 -8.00 6.86 -1.45
N ALA A 122 -7.55 6.62 -2.66
CA ALA A 122 -7.18 7.62 -3.65
C ALA A 122 -7.31 7.05 -5.06
N THR A 123 -7.59 7.90 -6.03
CA THR A 123 -7.42 7.61 -7.44
C THR A 123 -6.27 8.45 -7.96
N MET A 124 -5.26 7.81 -8.52
CA MET A 124 -4.07 8.42 -9.10
C MET A 124 -4.26 8.56 -10.61
N GLU A 125 -3.97 9.75 -11.14
CA GLU A 125 -4.01 10.04 -12.57
C GLU A 125 -2.59 10.13 -13.11
N MET A 126 -2.33 9.43 -14.21
CA MET A 126 -1.02 9.41 -14.88
C MET A 126 -1.17 9.60 -16.38
N ILE A 127 -0.13 10.11 -17.03
CA ILE A 127 -0.02 10.14 -18.51
C ILE A 127 1.16 9.28 -18.93
N ILE A 128 0.93 8.43 -19.93
CA ILE A 128 1.97 7.61 -20.55
C ILE A 128 2.77 8.47 -21.55
N HIS A 129 4.09 8.46 -21.46
CA HIS A 129 4.95 9.21 -22.37
C HIS A 129 4.82 8.77 -23.84
N ASP A 130 5.04 9.68 -24.77
CA ASP A 130 4.98 9.42 -26.20
C ASP A 130 6.08 8.46 -26.69
N ASN A 131 7.20 8.39 -25.99
CA ASN A 131 8.33 7.52 -26.28
C ASN A 131 8.25 6.14 -25.61
N ALA A 132 7.17 5.85 -24.85
CA ALA A 132 6.99 4.61 -24.12
C ALA A 132 6.49 3.43 -24.98
N TYR A 133 6.19 3.63 -26.26
CA TYR A 133 5.60 2.60 -27.12
C TYR A 133 6.41 1.30 -27.16
N ASN A 134 5.71 0.16 -27.19
CA ASN A 134 6.28 -1.19 -27.12
C ASN A 134 7.11 -1.46 -25.85
N SER A 135 6.84 -0.75 -24.78
CA SER A 135 7.51 -0.92 -23.49
C SER A 135 6.60 -1.64 -22.48
N ASN A 136 7.23 -2.33 -21.56
CA ASN A 136 6.57 -2.78 -20.33
C ASN A 136 7.06 -1.87 -19.20
N VAL A 137 6.14 -1.14 -18.58
CA VAL A 137 6.45 -0.20 -17.50
C VAL A 137 6.00 -0.83 -16.18
N GLY A 138 6.97 -1.21 -15.36
CA GLY A 138 6.70 -1.73 -14.02
C GLY A 138 6.37 -0.60 -13.06
N ILE A 139 5.29 -0.72 -12.31
CA ILE A 139 4.89 0.21 -11.23
C ILE A 139 5.10 -0.48 -9.90
N ASN A 140 5.86 0.16 -9.02
CA ASN A 140 6.19 -0.34 -7.69
C ASN A 140 5.91 0.72 -6.64
N PHE A 141 5.56 0.26 -5.44
CA PHE A 141 5.35 1.11 -4.28
C PHE A 141 6.36 0.77 -3.20
N GLU A 142 7.03 1.79 -2.67
CA GLU A 142 8.03 1.66 -1.62
C GLU A 142 7.77 2.68 -0.50
N ASN A 143 8.51 2.58 0.59
CA ASN A 143 8.42 3.48 1.73
C ASN A 143 6.98 3.70 2.23
N VAL A 144 6.18 2.63 2.16
CA VAL A 144 4.79 2.67 2.60
C VAL A 144 4.74 2.80 4.12
N ALA A 145 4.08 3.85 4.58
CA ALA A 145 3.81 4.10 5.99
C ALA A 145 2.32 4.38 6.16
N ILE A 146 1.67 3.61 7.02
CA ILE A 146 0.26 3.76 7.35
C ILE A 146 0.16 3.94 8.86
N THR A 147 -0.52 4.98 9.30
CA THR A 147 -0.63 5.33 10.71
C THR A 147 -2.01 5.01 11.26
N ASP A 148 -2.07 4.70 12.56
CA ASP A 148 -3.33 4.64 13.29
C ASP A 148 -3.87 6.06 13.62
N ASP A 149 -4.96 6.11 14.36
CA ASP A 149 -5.66 7.33 14.75
C ASP A 149 -4.93 8.17 15.81
N ILE A 150 -3.86 7.63 16.41
CA ILE A 150 -3.03 8.31 17.42
C ILE A 150 -1.58 8.54 16.93
N GLY A 151 -1.28 8.22 15.67
CA GLY A 151 0.03 8.41 15.04
C GLY A 151 1.02 7.25 15.23
N GLY A 152 0.58 6.11 15.74
CA GLY A 152 1.33 4.85 15.71
C GLY A 152 1.39 4.29 14.29
N SER A 153 2.35 3.40 14.01
CA SER A 153 2.51 2.81 12.66
C SER A 153 1.92 1.41 12.61
N TYR A 154 1.16 1.12 11.57
CA TYR A 154 0.72 -0.24 11.25
C TYR A 154 1.83 -1.03 10.55
N TYR A 155 1.76 -2.35 10.72
CA TYR A 155 2.51 -3.26 9.87
C TYR A 155 1.80 -3.41 8.51
N VAL A 156 2.49 -3.05 7.43
CA VAL A 156 1.99 -3.23 6.07
C VAL A 156 2.35 -4.64 5.61
N ALA A 157 1.36 -5.52 5.50
CA ALA A 157 1.56 -6.95 5.23
C ALA A 157 1.71 -7.28 3.75
N GLY A 158 1.26 -6.41 2.87
CA GLY A 158 1.35 -6.61 1.43
C GLY A 158 1.33 -5.29 0.69
N ILE A 159 2.12 -5.23 -0.37
CA ILE A 159 2.15 -4.13 -1.33
C ILE A 159 2.03 -4.78 -2.69
N ASP A 160 1.04 -4.36 -3.45
CA ASP A 160 0.83 -4.86 -4.80
C ASP A 160 1.61 -3.99 -5.79
N SER A 161 2.22 -4.64 -6.77
CA SER A 161 2.93 -4.00 -7.89
C SER A 161 2.35 -4.50 -9.21
N GLY A 162 2.45 -3.70 -10.25
CA GLY A 162 1.89 -4.06 -11.54
C GLY A 162 2.78 -3.67 -12.71
N THR A 163 2.33 -4.00 -13.91
CA THR A 163 3.03 -3.65 -15.15
C THR A 163 2.01 -3.20 -16.18
N VAL A 164 2.25 -2.04 -16.79
CA VAL A 164 1.51 -1.56 -17.96
C VAL A 164 2.27 -1.92 -19.21
N THR A 165 1.64 -2.67 -20.12
CA THR A 165 2.16 -2.89 -21.47
C THR A 165 1.71 -1.74 -22.38
N VAL A 166 2.65 -0.93 -22.85
CA VAL A 166 2.32 0.23 -23.68
C VAL A 166 2.27 -0.16 -25.15
N THR A 167 1.12 0.10 -25.76
CA THR A 167 0.88 -0.14 -27.19
C THR A 167 0.98 1.17 -27.97
N PRO A 168 1.26 1.10 -29.31
CA PRO A 168 1.14 2.27 -30.18
C PRO A 168 -0.34 2.67 -30.27
N GLY A 169 -0.66 3.92 -29.98
CA GLY A 169 -2.00 4.51 -30.17
C GLY A 169 -2.42 4.60 -31.63
#